data_75eb2cc4588a612d706fd870014a158d
#
_entry.id   75eb2cc4588a612d706fd870014a158d
#
_cell.length_a   1.000
_cell.length_b   1.000
_cell.length_c   1.000
_cell.angle_alpha   90.00
_cell.angle_beta   90.00
_cell.angle_gamma   90.00
#
_symmetry.space_group_name_H-M   'P 1'
#
loop_
_entity.id
_entity.type
_entity.pdbx_description
1 polymer ?
#
loop_
_entity_poly.entity_id
_entity_poly.type
_entity_poly.pdbx_seq_one_letter_code
_entity_poly.pdbx_strand_id
1 'polypeptide(L)'
;ILIGLVGSEMCIRDRLYRFDSGKGTKKTSTKKQNLPVFNYQVYRTHGLIYVYAKDNDSFDQIARSMGFKAKQLMKFNEVPEDFPLQEGDIVYLEKKKKKADKPNYDHVVQVGESMHSIAQMYGIQIKSLYKMNKKDKDYIPEEGDVLKLR
;
A
#
# COMPACT_ATOMS: atom_id res chain seq x y z
N ILE A 1 2.61 -4.04 -14.01
CA ILE A 1 3.81 -3.67 -14.78
C ILE A 1 5.00 -3.96 -13.90
N LEU A 2 5.74 -4.97 -14.28
CA LEU A 2 7.03 -5.30 -13.73
C LEU A 2 7.99 -4.14 -13.98
N ILE A 3 8.15 -3.27 -13.00
CA ILE A 3 9.31 -2.39 -12.93
C ILE A 3 10.38 -3.15 -12.16
N GLY A 4 10.67 -4.34 -12.62
CA GLY A 4 11.62 -5.21 -12.01
C GLY A 4 12.85 -5.38 -12.86
N LEU A 5 13.42 -4.31 -13.31
CA LEU A 5 14.80 -4.38 -13.73
C LEU A 5 15.67 -4.42 -12.48
N VAL A 6 16.61 -5.35 -12.48
CA VAL A 6 17.53 -5.67 -11.37
C VAL A 6 18.10 -4.46 -10.64
N GLY A 7 18.25 -3.31 -11.31
CA GLY A 7 18.69 -2.05 -10.70
C GLY A 7 17.65 -1.37 -9.81
N SER A 8 16.35 -1.53 -10.05
CA SER A 8 15.31 -0.94 -9.19
C SER A 8 15.05 -1.79 -7.94
N GLU A 9 15.26 -3.09 -7.99
CA GLU A 9 15.22 -3.96 -6.82
C GLU A 9 16.35 -3.63 -5.84
N MET A 10 17.56 -3.37 -6.31
CA MET A 10 18.69 -2.93 -5.48
C MET A 10 18.43 -1.58 -4.83
N CYS A 11 17.89 -0.60 -5.55
CA CYS A 11 17.53 0.71 -4.99
C CYS A 11 16.44 0.62 -3.92
N ILE A 12 15.49 -0.30 -4.06
CA ILE A 12 14.42 -0.52 -3.10
C ILE A 12 14.95 -1.23 -1.86
N ARG A 13 15.83 -2.22 -2.00
CA ARG A 13 16.53 -2.87 -0.88
C ARG A 13 17.38 -1.87 -0.09
N ASP A 14 18.13 -1.01 -0.72
CA ASP A 14 18.92 0.02 -0.08
C ASP A 14 18.05 1.03 0.68
N ARG A 15 16.89 1.40 0.16
CA ARG A 15 15.93 2.27 0.86
C ARG A 15 15.33 1.60 2.09
N LEU A 16 14.98 0.33 2.00
CA LEU A 16 14.46 -0.43 3.13
C LEU A 16 15.54 -0.66 4.21
N TYR A 17 16.77 -0.90 3.81
CA TYR A 17 17.92 -1.02 4.72
C TYR A 17 18.27 0.29 5.42
N ARG A 18 18.15 1.43 4.76
CA ARG A 18 18.41 2.76 5.36
C ARG A 18 17.34 3.19 6.36
N PHE A 19 16.13 2.65 6.24
CA PHE A 19 15.07 2.91 7.24
C PHE A 19 15.34 2.22 8.59
N ASP A 20 16.10 1.14 8.58
CA ASP A 20 16.43 0.39 9.79
C ASP A 20 17.68 0.93 10.51
N SER A 21 18.50 1.75 9.86
CA SER A 21 19.74 2.31 10.43
C SER A 21 19.57 3.67 11.11
N GLY A 22 18.34 4.16 11.27
CA GLY A 22 18.04 5.45 11.87
C GLY A 22 17.73 5.40 13.35
N LYS A 23 18.76 5.47 14.19
CA LYS A 23 18.78 5.83 15.62
C LYS A 23 18.58 4.73 16.63
N GLY A 24 19.65 4.45 17.30
CA GLY A 24 19.66 3.92 18.65
C GLY A 24 20.46 2.66 18.85
N THR A 25 21.74 2.83 18.98
CA THR A 25 22.64 1.88 19.60
C THR A 25 22.10 1.40 20.95
N LYS A 26 21.53 0.22 20.98
CA LYS A 26 21.63 -0.67 22.12
C LYS A 26 21.82 -2.07 21.57
N LYS A 27 23.04 -2.59 21.76
CA LYS A 27 23.38 -3.99 21.53
C LYS A 27 22.52 -4.85 22.45
N THR A 28 21.43 -5.37 21.94
CA THR A 28 20.76 -6.51 22.52
C THR A 28 21.00 -7.66 21.57
N SER A 29 21.69 -8.67 22.06
CA SER A 29 21.90 -9.94 21.40
C SER A 29 20.56 -10.59 21.09
N THR A 30 20.01 -10.29 19.95
CA THR A 30 18.80 -10.93 19.46
C THR A 30 19.19 -12.28 18.89
N LYS A 31 18.72 -13.34 19.53
CA LYS A 31 18.66 -14.68 18.94
C LYS A 31 18.15 -14.54 17.51
N LYS A 32 18.95 -15.00 16.54
CA LYS A 32 18.53 -15.13 15.15
C LYS A 32 17.31 -16.07 15.14
N GLN A 33 16.12 -15.50 15.20
CA GLN A 33 14.94 -16.22 14.82
C GLN A 33 15.02 -16.35 13.30
N ASN A 34 15.11 -17.58 12.81
CA ASN A 34 14.91 -17.88 11.38
C ASN A 34 13.45 -17.54 11.05
N LEU A 35 13.18 -16.28 10.79
CA LEU A 35 11.91 -15.85 10.24
C LEU A 35 11.84 -16.41 8.82
N PRO A 36 10.71 -17.00 8.42
CA PRO A 36 10.53 -17.41 7.05
C PRO A 36 10.72 -16.19 6.16
N VAL A 37 11.72 -16.27 5.28
CA VAL A 37 11.96 -15.22 4.27
C VAL A 37 10.87 -15.36 3.23
N PHE A 38 9.76 -14.67 3.42
CA PHE A 38 8.75 -14.53 2.39
C PHE A 38 9.30 -13.58 1.34
N ASN A 39 9.71 -14.12 0.19
CA ASN A 39 10.15 -13.30 -0.93
C ASN A 39 8.91 -12.68 -1.61
N TYR A 40 8.58 -11.44 -1.20
CA TYR A 40 7.62 -10.63 -1.93
C TYR A 40 8.34 -9.90 -3.06
N GLN A 41 7.76 -9.97 -4.23
CA GLN A 41 8.18 -9.12 -5.34
C GLN A 41 7.63 -7.72 -5.12
N VAL A 42 8.51 -6.72 -5.14
CA VAL A 42 8.18 -5.33 -4.89
C VAL A 42 7.96 -4.62 -6.21
N TYR A 43 6.86 -3.91 -6.29
CA TYR A 43 6.45 -3.15 -7.47
C TYR A 43 6.39 -1.67 -7.15
N ARG A 44 6.33 -0.85 -8.19
CA ARG A 44 6.12 0.58 -8.06
C ARG A 44 5.04 1.05 -9.02
N THR A 45 4.05 1.76 -8.50
CA THR A 45 3.03 2.44 -9.29
C THR A 45 2.71 3.80 -8.68
N HIS A 46 2.38 4.76 -9.50
CA HIS A 46 2.07 6.14 -9.04
C HIS A 46 3.13 6.73 -8.09
N GLY A 47 4.41 6.34 -8.26
CA GLY A 47 5.49 6.73 -7.38
C GLY A 47 5.44 6.14 -5.97
N LEU A 48 4.59 5.14 -5.73
CA LEU A 48 4.47 4.40 -4.48
C LEU A 48 4.96 2.96 -4.65
N ILE A 49 5.54 2.42 -3.60
CA ILE A 49 6.01 1.04 -3.52
C ILE A 49 4.89 0.17 -2.96
N TYR A 50 4.66 -0.97 -3.57
CA TYR A 50 3.66 -1.93 -3.12
C TYR A 50 4.06 -3.37 -3.39
N VAL A 51 3.37 -4.30 -2.76
CA VAL A 51 3.43 -5.74 -3.02
C VAL A 51 2.04 -6.28 -3.26
N TYR A 52 1.95 -7.40 -3.95
CA TYR A 52 0.69 -8.16 -4.02
C TYR A 52 0.62 -9.15 -2.86
N ALA A 53 -0.53 -9.22 -2.21
CA ALA A 53 -0.82 -10.26 -1.25
C ALA A 53 -0.92 -11.62 -1.95
N LYS A 54 -0.40 -12.64 -1.30
CA LYS A 54 -0.53 -14.04 -1.73
C LYS A 54 -1.68 -14.69 -0.98
N ASP A 55 -2.05 -15.89 -1.42
CA ASP A 55 -3.05 -16.67 -0.71
C ASP A 55 -2.66 -16.88 0.77
N ASN A 56 -3.64 -16.69 1.66
CA ASN A 56 -3.49 -16.76 3.11
C ASN A 56 -2.50 -15.76 3.75
N ASP A 57 -2.15 -14.69 3.05
CA ASP A 57 -1.36 -13.61 3.62
C ASP A 57 -2.15 -12.77 4.64
N SER A 58 -1.43 -12.20 5.58
CA SER A 58 -1.92 -11.19 6.50
C SER A 58 -0.99 -9.96 6.51
N PHE A 59 -1.54 -8.83 6.93
CA PHE A 59 -0.73 -7.61 7.09
C PHE A 59 0.46 -7.82 8.03
N ASP A 60 0.31 -8.69 9.04
CA ASP A 60 1.38 -9.02 9.97
C ASP A 60 2.52 -9.79 9.31
N GLN A 61 2.21 -10.76 8.47
CA GLN A 61 3.19 -11.55 7.71
C GLN A 61 3.95 -10.67 6.71
N ILE A 62 3.22 -9.87 5.93
CA ILE A 62 3.83 -8.95 4.95
C ILE A 62 4.70 -7.91 5.67
N ALA A 63 4.21 -7.32 6.76
CA ALA A 63 4.94 -6.34 7.53
C ALA A 63 6.26 -6.91 8.10
N ARG A 64 6.21 -8.11 8.70
CA ARG A 64 7.41 -8.80 9.21
C ARG A 64 8.42 -9.08 8.10
N SER A 65 7.95 -9.55 6.95
CA SER A 65 8.82 -9.86 5.81
C SER A 65 9.49 -8.63 5.23
N MET A 66 8.80 -7.49 5.28
CA MET A 66 9.26 -6.22 4.70
C MET A 66 9.91 -5.28 5.74
N GLY A 67 10.04 -5.71 7.00
CA GLY A 67 10.64 -4.91 8.06
C GLY A 67 9.77 -3.77 8.60
N PHE A 68 8.46 -3.86 8.43
CA PHE A 68 7.48 -2.88 8.94
C PHE A 68 6.75 -3.41 10.19
N LYS A 69 6.10 -2.50 10.91
CA LYS A 69 5.10 -2.86 11.90
C LYS A 69 3.74 -3.06 11.22
N ALA A 70 3.01 -4.11 11.59
CA ALA A 70 1.69 -4.39 11.01
C ALA A 70 0.74 -3.19 11.08
N LYS A 71 0.65 -2.52 12.24
CA LYS A 71 -0.16 -1.30 12.41
C LYS A 71 0.23 -0.15 11.47
N GLN A 72 1.50 -0.02 11.16
CA GLN A 72 1.98 0.99 10.22
C GLN A 72 1.54 0.67 8.79
N LEU A 73 1.66 -0.60 8.41
CA LEU A 73 1.24 -1.06 7.08
C LEU A 73 -0.27 -0.91 6.88
N MET A 74 -1.07 -1.31 7.87
CA MET A 74 -2.52 -1.10 7.85
C MET A 74 -2.90 0.38 7.73
N LYS A 75 -2.18 1.26 8.46
CA LYS A 75 -2.40 2.70 8.37
C LYS A 75 -2.07 3.26 6.98
N PHE A 76 -1.06 2.75 6.30
CA PHE A 76 -0.72 3.15 4.93
C PHE A 76 -1.82 2.76 3.95
N ASN A 77 -2.45 1.61 4.18
CA ASN A 77 -3.53 1.08 3.35
C ASN A 77 -4.93 1.52 3.80
N GLU A 78 -5.02 2.22 4.95
CA GLU A 78 -6.28 2.73 5.51
C GLU A 78 -7.32 1.62 5.75
N VAL A 79 -6.86 0.49 6.29
CA VAL A 79 -7.69 -0.68 6.62
C VAL A 79 -7.71 -0.93 8.13
N PRO A 80 -8.78 -1.56 8.66
CA PRO A 80 -8.86 -1.99 10.07
C PRO A 80 -7.87 -3.12 10.38
N GLU A 81 -7.69 -3.41 11.67
CA GLU A 81 -6.70 -4.40 12.13
C GLU A 81 -7.01 -5.85 11.67
N ASP A 82 -8.26 -6.15 11.45
CA ASP A 82 -8.77 -7.48 11.07
C ASP A 82 -9.18 -7.56 9.58
N PHE A 83 -8.69 -6.63 8.76
CA PHE A 83 -9.02 -6.63 7.34
C PHE A 83 -8.46 -7.90 6.66
N PRO A 84 -9.34 -8.72 6.05
CA PRO A 84 -8.90 -9.92 5.34
C PRO A 84 -8.25 -9.53 4.02
N LEU A 85 -7.02 -10.01 3.81
CA LEU A 85 -6.34 -9.90 2.52
C LEU A 85 -6.75 -11.07 1.62
N GLN A 86 -6.96 -10.75 0.35
CA GLN A 86 -7.17 -11.72 -0.71
C GLN A 86 -5.95 -11.80 -1.62
N GLU A 87 -5.77 -12.92 -2.29
CA GLU A 87 -4.72 -13.06 -3.27
C GLU A 87 -4.87 -12.00 -4.38
N GLY A 88 -3.78 -11.30 -4.66
CA GLY A 88 -3.75 -10.23 -5.65
C GLY A 88 -4.07 -8.83 -5.11
N ASP A 89 -4.44 -8.70 -3.84
CA ASP A 89 -4.66 -7.39 -3.23
C ASP A 89 -3.36 -6.57 -3.20
N ILE A 90 -3.50 -5.29 -3.53
CA ILE A 90 -2.38 -4.34 -3.48
C ILE A 90 -2.17 -3.88 -2.05
N VAL A 91 -0.96 -4.09 -1.54
CA VAL A 91 -0.54 -3.63 -0.22
C VAL A 91 0.57 -2.59 -0.38
N TYR A 92 0.23 -1.34 -0.15
CA TYR A 92 1.20 -0.25 -0.20
C TYR A 92 2.15 -0.28 1.00
N LEU A 93 3.43 -0.15 0.73
CA LEU A 93 4.49 -0.08 1.73
C LEU A 93 4.82 1.36 2.13
N GLU A 94 4.19 2.33 1.50
CA GLU A 94 4.34 3.77 1.73
C GLU A 94 2.97 4.42 1.90
N LYS A 95 2.98 5.59 2.55
CA LYS A 95 1.76 6.38 2.73
C LYS A 95 1.23 6.86 1.38
N LYS A 96 -0.04 6.59 1.11
CA LYS A 96 -0.73 7.02 -0.11
C LYS A 96 -0.73 8.54 -0.29
N LYS A 97 -0.79 8.99 -1.52
CA LYS A 97 -0.80 10.41 -1.90
C LYS A 97 -2.16 11.05 -1.62
N LYS A 98 -2.20 12.36 -1.64
CA LYS A 98 -3.47 13.11 -1.52
C LYS A 98 -4.21 13.27 -2.84
N LYS A 99 -3.50 13.12 -3.97
CA LYS A 99 -4.01 13.27 -5.33
C LYS A 99 -3.38 12.23 -6.25
N ALA A 100 -4.10 11.82 -7.28
CA ALA A 100 -3.56 10.93 -8.30
C ALA A 100 -2.46 11.61 -9.12
N ASP A 101 -1.61 10.80 -9.71
CA ASP A 101 -0.62 11.27 -10.67
C ASP A 101 -1.28 11.53 -12.03
N LYS A 102 -0.72 12.49 -12.77
CA LYS A 102 -1.12 12.75 -14.15
C LYS A 102 -0.87 11.51 -15.00
N PRO A 103 -1.72 11.18 -15.97
CA PRO A 103 -2.87 11.96 -16.48
C PRO A 103 -4.21 11.64 -15.80
N ASN A 104 -4.24 10.92 -14.68
CA ASN A 104 -5.47 10.46 -14.03
C ASN A 104 -6.16 11.65 -13.31
N TYR A 105 -7.11 12.28 -13.97
CA TYR A 105 -7.86 13.41 -13.40
C TYR A 105 -9.18 12.97 -12.81
N ASP A 106 -9.88 12.07 -13.49
CA ASP A 106 -11.20 11.59 -13.13
C ASP A 106 -11.26 10.06 -13.29
N HIS A 107 -12.20 9.43 -12.60
CA HIS A 107 -12.51 8.02 -12.70
C HIS A 107 -14.01 7.82 -12.82
N VAL A 108 -14.45 7.02 -13.79
CA VAL A 108 -15.84 6.58 -13.92
C VAL A 108 -16.00 5.28 -13.15
N VAL A 109 -16.84 5.31 -12.13
CA VAL A 109 -17.08 4.18 -11.24
C VAL A 109 -17.68 3.00 -12.02
N GLN A 110 -17.07 1.83 -11.83
CA GLN A 110 -17.55 0.58 -12.42
C GLN A 110 -18.37 -0.21 -11.41
N VAL A 111 -19.09 -1.20 -11.91
CA VAL A 111 -19.89 -2.11 -11.06
C VAL A 111 -19.01 -2.76 -9.99
N GLY A 112 -19.45 -2.68 -8.73
CA GLY A 112 -18.77 -3.32 -7.60
C GLY A 112 -17.57 -2.56 -7.04
N GLU A 113 -17.22 -1.39 -7.59
CA GLU A 113 -16.17 -0.55 -7.02
C GLU A 113 -16.65 0.21 -5.79
N SER A 114 -15.76 0.39 -4.85
CA SER A 114 -15.95 1.20 -3.64
C SER A 114 -14.97 2.37 -3.61
N MET A 115 -15.28 3.38 -2.79
CA MET A 115 -14.34 4.49 -2.58
C MET A 115 -12.96 4.00 -2.11
N HIS A 116 -12.92 2.93 -1.32
CA HIS A 116 -11.67 2.32 -0.87
C HIS A 116 -10.93 1.64 -2.03
N SER A 117 -11.60 0.83 -2.86
CA SER A 117 -10.97 0.15 -4.00
C SER A 117 -10.42 1.14 -5.03
N ILE A 118 -11.16 2.21 -5.32
CA ILE A 118 -10.73 3.29 -6.21
C ILE A 118 -9.51 4.03 -5.63
N ALA A 119 -9.57 4.39 -4.33
CA ALA A 119 -8.45 5.01 -3.64
C ALA A 119 -7.19 4.13 -3.66
N GLN A 120 -7.36 2.82 -3.50
CA GLN A 120 -6.28 1.83 -3.56
C GLN A 120 -5.71 1.71 -4.99
N MET A 121 -6.55 1.70 -6.00
CA MET A 121 -6.14 1.62 -7.42
C MET A 121 -5.21 2.77 -7.82
N TYR A 122 -5.50 3.99 -7.38
CA TYR A 122 -4.72 5.18 -7.73
C TYR A 122 -3.70 5.62 -6.67
N GLY A 123 -3.56 4.88 -5.58
CA GLY A 123 -2.64 5.21 -4.49
C GLY A 123 -2.99 6.52 -3.78
N ILE A 124 -4.28 6.83 -3.66
CA ILE A 124 -4.78 8.06 -3.03
C ILE A 124 -5.31 7.75 -1.63
N GLN A 125 -5.16 8.68 -0.70
CA GLN A 125 -5.79 8.59 0.60
C GLN A 125 -7.31 8.71 0.46
N ILE A 126 -8.05 7.78 1.05
CA ILE A 126 -9.52 7.73 0.97
C ILE A 126 -10.17 9.03 1.45
N LYS A 127 -9.65 9.64 2.52
CA LYS A 127 -10.12 10.94 3.05
C LYS A 127 -9.97 12.05 2.02
N SER A 128 -8.89 12.03 1.24
CA SER A 128 -8.65 13.02 0.20
C SER A 128 -9.60 12.83 -0.97
N LEU A 129 -9.90 11.59 -1.32
CA LEU A 129 -10.86 11.25 -2.37
C LEU A 129 -12.27 11.76 -2.02
N TYR A 130 -12.76 11.50 -0.80
CA TYR A 130 -14.02 12.06 -0.32
C TYR A 130 -14.04 13.59 -0.38
N LYS A 131 -12.99 14.23 0.14
CA LYS A 131 -12.89 15.68 0.16
C LYS A 131 -12.89 16.32 -1.23
N MET A 132 -12.18 15.74 -2.18
CA MET A 132 -12.12 16.25 -3.57
C MET A 132 -13.49 16.20 -4.25
N ASN A 133 -14.28 15.20 -3.92
CA ASN A 133 -15.60 15.00 -4.49
C ASN A 133 -16.73 15.61 -3.66
N LYS A 134 -16.42 16.29 -2.55
CA LYS A 134 -17.41 16.86 -1.61
C LYS A 134 -18.44 15.82 -1.14
N LYS A 135 -17.96 14.61 -0.89
CA LYS A 135 -18.77 13.49 -0.42
C LYS A 135 -18.46 13.17 1.04
N ASP A 136 -19.45 12.66 1.74
CA ASP A 136 -19.31 12.20 3.12
C ASP A 136 -18.77 10.77 3.18
N LYS A 137 -18.35 10.33 4.37
CA LYS A 137 -17.79 8.98 4.57
C LYS A 137 -18.78 7.85 4.30
N ASP A 138 -20.06 8.16 4.38
CA ASP A 138 -21.17 7.18 4.17
C ASP A 138 -21.59 7.10 2.70
N TYR A 139 -20.96 7.89 1.84
CA TYR A 139 -21.24 7.88 0.41
C TYR A 139 -20.81 6.55 -0.21
N ILE A 140 -21.73 5.91 -0.89
CA ILE A 140 -21.53 4.69 -1.68
C ILE A 140 -21.53 5.11 -3.14
N PRO A 141 -20.44 4.90 -3.90
CA PRO A 141 -20.40 5.24 -5.31
C PRO A 141 -21.29 4.30 -6.12
N GLU A 142 -21.97 4.84 -7.11
CA GLU A 142 -22.80 4.09 -8.05
C GLU A 142 -22.09 4.00 -9.41
N GLU A 143 -22.42 2.95 -10.16
CA GLU A 143 -21.91 2.79 -11.52
C GLU A 143 -22.22 4.03 -12.37
N GLY A 144 -21.20 4.52 -13.06
CA GLY A 144 -21.31 5.72 -13.90
C GLY A 144 -21.01 7.03 -13.20
N ASP A 145 -20.87 7.03 -11.86
CA ASP A 145 -20.44 8.22 -11.15
C ASP A 145 -19.03 8.65 -11.60
N VAL A 146 -18.84 9.94 -11.74
CA VAL A 146 -17.53 10.50 -12.10
C VAL A 146 -16.87 11.08 -10.86
N LEU A 147 -15.80 10.45 -10.42
CA LEU A 147 -15.03 10.88 -9.26
C LEU A 147 -13.77 11.62 -9.68
N LYS A 148 -13.56 12.79 -9.11
CA LYS A 148 -12.31 13.55 -9.26
C LYS A 148 -11.19 12.88 -8.45
N LEU A 149 -10.05 12.69 -9.09
CA LEU A 149 -8.86 12.09 -8.49
C LEU A 149 -7.77 13.12 -8.18
N ARG A 150 -7.97 14.35 -8.67
CA ARG A 150 -6.95 15.40 -8.55
C ARG A 150 -7.54 16.80 -8.40
#